data_e41415e008fa5decaca9a7e63c50638c
#
_entry.id   e41415e008fa5decaca9a7e63c50638c
#
_cell.length_a   1.000
_cell.length_b   1.000
_cell.length_c   1.000
_cell.angle_alpha   90.00
_cell.angle_beta   90.00
_cell.angle_gamma   90.00
#
_symmetry.space_group_name_H-M   'P 1'
#
loop_
_entity.id
_entity.type
_entity.pdbx_description
1 polymer ?
#
loop_
_entity_poly.entity_id
_entity_poly.type
_entity_poly.pdbx_seq_one_letter_code
_entity_poly.pdbx_strand_id
1 'polypeptide(L)'
;MKRYLIFGAIGPCVGGFLMLYATTVASGYWTETNWAEISKFLGAYIKTLQYTYLFGIVPALMVGAIDDILYHVNRIPFAMRLLIVGAIGFAAASLYGSRAPDSGAMQFVLNGIVGLVPAMLSSWLAHLYADEPQPVHSA
;
A
#
# COMPACT_ATOMS: atom_id res chain seq x y z
N MET A 1 12.86 12.52 5.87
CA MET A 1 13.49 11.27 5.38
C MET A 1 12.85 10.00 5.92
N LYS A 2 12.53 9.90 7.23
CA LYS A 2 11.91 8.69 7.83
C LYS A 2 10.62 8.25 7.14
N ARG A 3 9.74 9.19 6.71
CA ARG A 3 8.48 8.89 5.99
C ARG A 3 8.72 8.13 4.69
N TYR A 4 9.64 8.59 3.86
CA TYR A 4 9.96 7.93 2.58
C TYR A 4 10.47 6.51 2.78
N LEU A 5 11.27 6.27 3.84
CA LEU A 5 11.72 4.93 4.19
C LEU A 5 10.55 4.02 4.59
N ILE A 6 9.58 4.54 5.36
CA ILE A 6 8.40 3.77 5.76
C ILE A 6 7.56 3.41 4.53
N PHE A 7 7.26 4.38 3.66
CA PHE A 7 6.49 4.12 2.45
C PHE A 7 7.22 3.18 1.48
N GLY A 8 8.53 3.39 1.29
CA GLY A 8 9.35 2.55 0.42
C GLY A 8 9.54 1.12 0.92
N ALA A 9 9.57 0.91 2.24
CA ALA A 9 9.71 -0.42 2.83
C ALA A 9 8.37 -1.14 2.98
N ILE A 10 7.36 -0.49 3.58
CA ILE A 10 6.08 -1.10 3.93
C ILE A 10 5.15 -1.17 2.71
N GLY A 11 5.12 -0.11 1.89
CA GLY A 11 4.23 -0.03 0.71
C GLY A 11 4.37 -1.23 -0.21
N PRO A 12 5.55 -1.49 -0.79
CA PRO A 12 5.75 -2.64 -1.68
C PRO A 12 5.59 -3.99 -0.97
N CYS A 13 6.05 -4.11 0.28
CA CYS A 13 5.93 -5.34 1.05
C CYS A 13 4.46 -5.73 1.25
N VAL A 14 3.65 -4.84 1.83
CA VAL A 14 2.23 -5.12 2.10
C VAL A 14 1.43 -5.18 0.80
N GLY A 15 1.69 -4.28 -0.15
CA GLY A 15 1.02 -4.27 -1.45
C GLY A 15 1.26 -5.55 -2.25
N GLY A 16 2.49 -6.02 -2.27
CA GLY A 16 2.85 -7.28 -2.93
C GLY A 16 2.24 -8.50 -2.26
N PHE A 17 2.20 -8.53 -0.93
CA PHE A 17 1.53 -9.59 -0.19
C PHE A 17 0.03 -9.66 -0.53
N LEU A 18 -0.66 -8.51 -0.47
CA LEU A 18 -2.09 -8.44 -0.77
C LEU A 18 -2.39 -8.77 -2.23
N MET A 19 -1.55 -8.32 -3.16
CA MET A 19 -1.70 -8.63 -4.58
C MET A 19 -1.54 -10.13 -4.84
N LEU A 20 -0.51 -10.76 -4.26
CA LEU A 20 -0.31 -12.21 -4.39
C LEU A 20 -1.47 -12.98 -3.77
N TYR A 21 -1.94 -12.57 -2.59
CA TYR A 21 -3.09 -13.18 -1.93
C TYR A 21 -4.36 -13.06 -2.78
N ALA A 22 -4.68 -11.86 -3.24
CA ALA A 22 -5.86 -11.60 -4.07
C ALA A 22 -5.84 -12.42 -5.37
N THR A 23 -4.70 -12.49 -6.05
CA THR A 23 -4.56 -13.28 -7.29
C THR A 23 -4.64 -14.78 -7.02
N THR A 24 -4.08 -15.27 -5.93
CA THR A 24 -4.13 -16.69 -5.55
C THR A 24 -5.55 -17.14 -5.25
N VAL A 25 -6.32 -16.30 -4.53
CA VAL A 25 -7.73 -16.57 -4.23
C VAL A 25 -8.59 -16.47 -5.49
N ALA A 26 -8.41 -15.42 -6.30
CA ALA A 26 -9.17 -15.19 -7.52
C ALA A 26 -8.95 -16.27 -8.58
N SER A 27 -7.76 -16.85 -8.65
CA SER A 27 -7.44 -17.95 -9.56
C SER A 27 -7.96 -19.32 -9.11
N GLY A 28 -8.57 -19.42 -7.92
CA GLY A 28 -9.04 -20.69 -7.36
C GLY A 28 -7.91 -21.64 -6.93
N TYR A 29 -6.69 -21.14 -6.88
CA TYR A 29 -5.53 -21.95 -6.49
C TYR A 29 -5.53 -22.27 -4.98
N TRP A 30 -6.24 -21.47 -4.19
CA TRP A 30 -6.40 -21.68 -2.75
C TRP A 30 -7.65 -22.52 -2.49
N THR A 31 -7.49 -23.85 -2.50
CA THR A 31 -8.61 -24.78 -2.29
C THR A 31 -8.76 -25.22 -0.84
N GLU A 32 -7.66 -25.35 -0.11
CA GLU A 32 -7.64 -25.77 1.28
C GLU A 32 -6.57 -25.02 2.07
N THR A 33 -6.91 -24.64 3.32
CA THR A 33 -5.95 -23.97 4.22
C THR A 33 -5.22 -25.02 5.05
N ASN A 34 -4.04 -25.43 4.59
CA ASN A 34 -3.14 -26.32 5.33
C ASN A 34 -1.70 -25.76 5.34
N TRP A 35 -0.85 -26.33 6.19
CA TRP A 35 0.55 -25.86 6.31
C TRP A 35 1.34 -25.96 5.01
N ALA A 36 1.03 -26.93 4.16
CA ALA A 36 1.71 -27.10 2.89
C ALA A 36 1.37 -25.94 1.93
N GLU A 37 0.10 -25.53 1.87
CA GLU A 37 -0.33 -24.40 1.02
C GLU A 37 0.21 -23.07 1.54
N ILE A 38 0.20 -22.85 2.86
CA ILE A 38 0.77 -21.64 3.47
C ILE A 38 2.27 -21.55 3.18
N SER A 39 3.02 -22.64 3.30
CA SER A 39 4.46 -22.64 3.03
C SER A 39 4.78 -22.37 1.54
N LYS A 40 4.00 -22.92 0.61
CA LYS A 40 4.10 -22.63 -0.82
C LYS A 40 3.83 -21.17 -1.12
N PHE A 41 2.77 -20.60 -0.52
CA PHE A 41 2.41 -19.19 -0.65
C PHE A 41 3.54 -18.27 -0.15
N LEU A 42 4.07 -18.52 1.05
CA LEU A 42 5.18 -17.76 1.62
C LEU A 42 6.44 -17.90 0.76
N GLY A 43 6.73 -19.09 0.26
CA GLY A 43 7.85 -19.31 -0.65
C GLY A 43 7.70 -18.55 -1.96
N ALA A 44 6.50 -18.51 -2.54
CA ALA A 44 6.19 -17.71 -3.71
C ALA A 44 6.33 -16.21 -3.41
N TYR A 45 5.80 -15.75 -2.27
CA TYR A 45 5.91 -14.36 -1.84
C TYR A 45 7.37 -13.90 -1.72
N ILE A 46 8.22 -14.67 -1.05
CA ILE A 46 9.65 -14.34 -0.91
C ILE A 46 10.33 -14.23 -2.28
N LYS A 47 10.03 -15.15 -3.21
CA LYS A 47 10.58 -15.13 -4.57
C LYS A 47 10.11 -13.93 -5.40
N THR A 48 8.87 -13.49 -5.20
CA THR A 48 8.31 -12.35 -5.92
C THR A 48 8.64 -11.01 -5.27
N LEU A 49 9.12 -10.99 -4.04
CA LEU A 49 9.39 -9.78 -3.28
C LEU A 49 10.34 -8.81 -4.00
N GLN A 50 11.36 -9.32 -4.67
CA GLN A 50 12.29 -8.51 -5.46
C GLN A 50 11.57 -7.73 -6.59
N TYR A 51 10.61 -8.37 -7.27
CA TYR A 51 9.82 -7.72 -8.33
C TYR A 51 8.83 -6.72 -7.74
N THR A 52 8.25 -7.05 -6.60
CA THR A 52 7.35 -6.15 -5.87
C THR A 52 8.05 -4.85 -5.47
N TYR A 53 9.30 -4.94 -5.01
CA TYR A 53 10.10 -3.75 -4.71
C TYR A 53 10.51 -3.02 -5.98
N LEU A 54 10.93 -3.73 -7.02
CA LEU A 54 11.36 -3.10 -8.27
C LEU A 54 10.26 -2.23 -8.88
N PHE A 55 9.02 -2.72 -8.90
CA PHE A 55 7.89 -2.01 -9.50
C PHE A 55 7.09 -1.17 -8.50
N GLY A 56 7.07 -1.55 -7.24
CA GLY A 56 6.25 -0.93 -6.20
C GLY A 56 6.93 0.25 -5.48
N ILE A 57 8.26 0.36 -5.50
CA ILE A 57 8.96 1.39 -4.74
C ILE A 57 8.67 2.80 -5.25
N VAL A 58 8.60 2.98 -6.57
CA VAL A 58 8.36 4.31 -7.18
C VAL A 58 6.97 4.83 -6.82
N PRO A 59 5.86 4.10 -7.07
CA PRO A 59 4.55 4.56 -6.65
C PRO A 59 4.43 4.71 -5.13
N ALA A 60 5.06 3.86 -4.33
CA ALA A 60 5.06 4.00 -2.88
C ALA A 60 5.74 5.31 -2.42
N LEU A 61 6.87 5.66 -3.01
CA LEU A 61 7.56 6.93 -2.72
C LEU A 61 6.75 8.14 -3.18
N MET A 62 6.03 8.05 -4.31
CA MET A 62 5.13 9.12 -4.78
C MET A 62 3.99 9.35 -3.78
N VAL A 63 3.36 8.29 -3.29
CA VAL A 63 2.32 8.37 -2.26
C VAL A 63 2.92 8.92 -0.96
N GLY A 64 4.13 8.53 -0.59
CA GLY A 64 4.87 9.07 0.55
C GLY A 64 5.17 10.56 0.43
N ALA A 65 5.49 11.05 -0.78
CA ALA A 65 5.68 12.48 -1.04
C ALA A 65 4.37 13.26 -0.87
N ILE A 66 3.25 12.71 -1.33
CA ILE A 66 1.93 13.32 -1.13
C ILE A 66 1.58 13.37 0.36
N ASP A 67 1.81 12.29 1.11
CA ASP A 67 1.58 12.26 2.56
C ASP A 67 2.46 13.29 3.29
N ASP A 68 3.69 13.49 2.84
CA ASP A 68 4.60 14.50 3.39
C ASP A 68 4.11 15.93 3.12
N ILE A 69 3.64 16.21 1.89
CA ILE A 69 3.02 17.49 1.55
C ILE A 69 1.79 17.75 2.42
N LEU A 70 0.89 16.77 2.54
CA LEU A 70 -0.31 16.87 3.37
C LEU A 70 0.00 17.09 4.85
N TYR A 71 1.10 16.52 5.33
CA TYR A 71 1.56 16.75 6.71
C TYR A 71 1.97 18.20 6.96
N HIS A 72 2.63 18.84 6.01
CA HIS A 72 3.05 20.25 6.13
C HIS A 72 1.89 21.24 5.97
N VAL A 73 0.74 20.80 5.45
CA VAL A 73 -0.48 21.61 5.42
C VAL A 73 -1.17 21.54 6.78
N ASN A 74 -0.80 22.46 7.69
CA ASN A 74 -1.22 22.52 9.09
C ASN A 74 -2.75 22.53 9.37
N ARG A 75 -3.60 22.51 8.37
CA ARG A 75 -5.07 22.53 8.49
C ARG A 75 -5.73 21.18 8.29
N ILE A 76 -4.98 20.15 7.92
CA ILE A 76 -5.56 18.84 7.58
C ILE A 76 -5.42 17.93 8.79
N PRO A 77 -6.55 17.45 9.41
CA PRO A 77 -6.49 16.51 10.49
C PRO A 77 -5.97 15.15 10.00
N PHE A 78 -5.32 14.40 10.89
CA PHE A 78 -4.72 13.11 10.57
C PHE A 78 -5.68 12.15 9.84
N ALA A 79 -6.94 12.06 10.31
CA ALA A 79 -7.94 11.19 9.69
C ALA A 79 -8.22 11.55 8.22
N MET A 80 -8.29 12.85 7.91
CA MET A 80 -8.49 13.30 6.53
C MET A 80 -7.26 13.03 5.66
N ARG A 81 -6.05 13.22 6.19
CA ARG A 81 -4.79 12.85 5.52
C ARG A 81 -4.77 11.36 5.18
N LEU A 82 -5.11 10.50 6.14
CA LEU A 82 -5.16 9.06 5.96
C LEU A 82 -6.15 8.67 4.86
N LEU A 83 -7.34 9.28 4.82
CA LEU A 83 -8.35 9.03 3.78
C LEU A 83 -7.87 9.48 2.39
N ILE A 84 -7.25 10.66 2.29
CA ILE A 84 -6.73 11.17 1.01
C ILE A 84 -5.63 10.25 0.47
N VAL A 85 -4.67 9.89 1.31
CA VAL A 85 -3.56 9.01 0.94
C VAL A 85 -4.08 7.62 0.54
N GLY A 86 -5.05 7.08 1.29
CA GLY A 86 -5.73 5.83 0.95
C GLY A 86 -6.47 5.90 -0.38
N ALA A 87 -7.24 6.98 -0.62
CA ALA A 87 -7.96 7.18 -1.88
C ALA A 87 -7.02 7.28 -3.08
N ILE A 88 -5.87 7.95 -2.93
CA ILE A 88 -4.84 8.03 -3.97
C ILE A 88 -4.23 6.65 -4.24
N GLY A 89 -3.90 5.90 -3.19
CA GLY A 89 -3.42 4.52 -3.32
C GLY A 89 -4.43 3.61 -4.02
N PHE A 90 -5.72 3.74 -3.67
CA PHE A 90 -6.81 3.03 -4.32
C PHE A 90 -6.90 3.37 -5.80
N ALA A 91 -6.98 4.66 -6.14
CA ALA A 91 -7.11 5.12 -7.51
C ALA A 91 -5.91 4.69 -8.38
N ALA A 92 -4.69 4.88 -7.88
CA ALA A 92 -3.47 4.50 -8.60
C ALA A 92 -3.43 2.99 -8.90
N ALA A 93 -3.71 2.15 -7.91
CA ALA A 93 -3.69 0.70 -8.08
C ALA A 93 -4.83 0.20 -8.97
N SER A 94 -6.04 0.76 -8.85
CA SER A 94 -7.18 0.44 -9.70
C SER A 94 -6.92 0.79 -11.16
N LEU A 95 -6.40 1.98 -11.44
CA LEU A 95 -6.09 2.43 -12.80
C LEU A 95 -4.95 1.63 -13.44
N TYR A 96 -3.97 1.22 -12.64
CA TYR A 96 -2.89 0.38 -13.12
C TYR A 96 -3.37 -1.04 -13.46
N GLY A 97 -4.17 -1.63 -12.57
CA GLY A 97 -4.70 -2.99 -12.72
C GLY A 97 -5.82 -3.13 -13.75
N SER A 98 -6.54 -2.03 -14.06
CA SER A 98 -7.65 -2.05 -15.03
C SER A 98 -7.21 -2.02 -16.51
N ARG A 99 -5.90 -2.00 -16.79
CA ARG A 99 -5.37 -2.04 -18.17
C ARG A 99 -5.52 -3.39 -18.87
N ALA A 100 -5.83 -4.45 -18.11
CA ALA A 100 -6.15 -5.74 -18.73
C ALA A 100 -7.52 -5.69 -19.41
N PRO A 101 -7.65 -6.21 -20.67
CA PRO A 101 -8.87 -6.09 -21.45
C PRO A 101 -10.10 -6.76 -20.83
N ASP A 102 -9.90 -7.72 -19.92
CA ASP A 102 -10.97 -8.48 -19.25
C ASP A 102 -11.20 -8.05 -17.79
N SER A 103 -10.71 -6.88 -17.38
CA SER A 103 -10.86 -6.40 -16.00
C SER A 103 -12.29 -5.93 -15.73
N GLY A 104 -13.08 -6.79 -15.06
CA GLY A 104 -14.40 -6.44 -14.56
C GLY A 104 -14.36 -5.50 -13.34
N ALA A 105 -15.54 -4.98 -12.95
CA ALA A 105 -15.69 -4.09 -11.79
C ALA A 105 -15.13 -4.70 -10.50
N MET A 106 -15.26 -6.00 -10.30
CA MET A 106 -14.68 -6.71 -9.16
C MET A 106 -13.17 -6.61 -9.12
N GLN A 107 -12.50 -6.80 -10.25
CA GLN A 107 -11.05 -6.70 -10.35
C GLN A 107 -10.55 -5.28 -10.07
N PHE A 108 -11.30 -4.28 -10.54
CA PHE A 108 -11.03 -2.88 -10.25
C PHE A 108 -11.04 -2.60 -8.74
N VAL A 109 -12.06 -3.08 -8.03
CA VAL A 109 -12.19 -2.92 -6.57
C VAL A 109 -11.09 -3.68 -5.83
N LEU A 110 -10.79 -4.92 -6.21
CA LEU A 110 -9.72 -5.70 -5.59
C LEU A 110 -8.36 -5.02 -5.74
N ASN A 111 -8.03 -4.55 -6.94
CA ASN A 111 -6.80 -3.81 -7.17
C ASN A 111 -6.75 -2.51 -6.35
N GLY A 112 -7.88 -1.82 -6.24
CA GLY A 112 -8.00 -0.61 -5.41
C GLY A 112 -7.70 -0.88 -3.94
N ILE A 113 -8.22 -1.97 -3.37
CA ILE A 113 -7.96 -2.37 -1.99
C ILE A 113 -6.48 -2.68 -1.78
N VAL A 114 -5.85 -3.36 -2.74
CA VAL A 114 -4.40 -3.65 -2.72
C VAL A 114 -3.55 -2.38 -2.66
N GLY A 115 -4.00 -1.28 -3.25
CA GLY A 115 -3.32 0.01 -3.15
C GLY A 115 -3.68 0.82 -1.91
N LEU A 116 -4.96 0.77 -1.50
CA LEU A 116 -5.49 1.52 -0.36
C LEU A 116 -4.85 1.08 0.96
N VAL A 117 -4.82 -0.22 1.23
CA VAL A 117 -4.37 -0.77 2.52
C VAL A 117 -2.90 -0.41 2.81
N PRO A 118 -1.93 -0.68 1.92
CA PRO A 118 -0.54 -0.32 2.19
C PRO A 118 -0.32 1.19 2.26
N ALA A 119 -1.07 2.00 1.50
CA ALA A 119 -0.99 3.46 1.57
C ALA A 119 -1.44 3.99 2.94
N MET A 120 -2.60 3.53 3.43
CA MET A 120 -3.10 3.91 4.76
C MET A 120 -2.19 3.41 5.88
N LEU A 121 -1.72 2.16 5.81
CA LEU A 121 -0.83 1.59 6.81
C LEU A 121 0.49 2.35 6.87
N SER A 122 1.08 2.68 5.71
CA SER A 122 2.32 3.45 5.64
C SER A 122 2.15 4.87 6.19
N SER A 123 1.03 5.55 5.89
CA SER A 123 0.71 6.87 6.42
C SER A 123 0.50 6.83 7.94
N TRP A 124 -0.19 5.80 8.44
CA TRP A 124 -0.37 5.61 9.89
C TRP A 124 0.96 5.36 10.61
N LEU A 125 1.81 4.49 10.08
CA LEU A 125 3.14 4.24 10.64
C LEU A 125 4.03 5.48 10.56
N ALA A 126 3.94 6.25 9.48
CA ALA A 126 4.65 7.52 9.36
C ALA A 126 4.20 8.53 10.42
N HIS A 127 2.91 8.54 10.75
CA HIS A 127 2.39 9.37 11.85
C HIS A 127 2.97 8.94 13.20
N LEU A 128 3.10 7.64 13.46
CA LEU A 128 3.62 7.15 14.74
C LEU A 128 5.13 7.35 14.91
N TYR A 129 5.92 7.21 13.83
CA TYR A 129 7.38 7.12 13.92
C TYR A 129 8.15 8.25 13.24
N ALA A 130 7.52 8.99 12.35
CA ALA A 130 8.18 10.03 11.58
C ALA A 130 7.70 11.46 11.90
N ASP A 131 6.52 11.61 12.51
CA ASP A 131 6.02 12.92 12.92
C ASP A 131 6.77 13.35 14.18
N GLU A 132 7.58 14.40 14.07
CA GLU A 132 8.18 15.02 15.24
C GLU A 132 7.11 15.89 15.96
N PRO A 133 7.10 15.91 17.31
CA PRO A 133 6.24 16.81 18.05
C PRO A 133 6.49 18.24 17.55
N GLN A 134 5.47 18.88 17.00
CA GLN A 134 5.58 20.28 16.60
C GLN A 134 5.91 21.10 17.85
N PRO A 135 6.95 21.97 17.83
CA PRO A 135 7.19 22.86 18.95
C PRO A 135 5.95 23.73 19.12
N VAL A 136 5.35 23.66 20.31
CA VAL A 136 4.24 24.53 20.67
C VAL A 136 4.80 25.96 20.62
N HIS A 137 4.50 26.68 19.56
CA HIS A 137 4.74 28.12 19.53
C HIS A 137 3.81 28.72 20.61
N SER A 138 4.35 28.86 21.81
CA SER A 138 3.77 29.73 22.81
C SER A 138 3.79 31.16 22.27
N ALA A 139 2.65 31.58 21.78
CA ALA A 139 2.40 32.97 21.45
C ALA A 139 2.41 33.83 22.74
#